data_e5d05adbc85d14166997d98c2d9d19af
#
_entry.id   e5d05adbc85d14166997d98c2d9d19af
#
_cell.length_a   1.000
_cell.length_b   1.000
_cell.length_c   1.000
_cell.angle_alpha   90.00
_cell.angle_beta   90.00
_cell.angle_gamma   90.00
#
_symmetry.space_group_name_H-M   'P 1'
#
loop_
_entity.id
_entity.type
_entity.pdbx_description
1 polymer ?
#
loop_
_entity_poly.entity_id
_entity_poly.type
_entity_poly.pdbx_seq_one_letter_code
_entity_poly.pdbx_strand_id
1 'polypeptide(L)'
;MRKLNHALLAGALALACASCTAEKEANYQVIPLPQEVSLTQENPFKLNENVLIAYPENNALLQRNAEFLSEYIQQATNYAPKTKAIAAGEQVKNAIVLGLDPSIANKEGYVLTTTPEGININGQTENGVFYGIQ
;
A
#
# COMPACT_ATOMS: atom_id res chain seq x y z
N MET A 1 29.92 57.99 -41.66
CA MET A 1 29.81 56.50 -41.81
C MET A 1 29.52 55.87 -40.47
N ARG A 2 28.26 55.56 -40.23
CA ARG A 2 27.81 54.91 -38.94
C ARG A 2 27.57 53.44 -39.20
N LYS A 3 28.31 52.60 -38.55
CA LYS A 3 28.11 51.11 -38.60
C LYS A 3 27.01 50.76 -37.63
N LEU A 4 25.93 50.19 -38.15
CA LEU A 4 24.80 49.69 -37.39
C LEU A 4 25.07 48.23 -37.03
N ASN A 5 25.30 47.94 -35.73
CA ASN A 5 25.45 46.60 -35.23
C ASN A 5 24.08 46.03 -34.93
N HIS A 6 23.69 44.99 -35.67
CA HIS A 6 22.48 44.20 -35.38
C HIS A 6 22.85 43.11 -34.38
N ALA A 7 22.44 43.28 -33.13
CA ALA A 7 22.49 42.20 -32.14
C ALA A 7 21.26 41.29 -32.35
N LEU A 8 21.51 40.09 -32.82
CA LEU A 8 20.50 39.00 -32.87
C LEU A 8 20.27 38.48 -31.48
N LEU A 9 19.10 38.74 -30.91
CA LEU A 9 18.63 38.19 -29.65
C LEU A 9 17.96 36.81 -29.94
N ALA A 10 18.71 35.74 -29.78
CA ALA A 10 18.18 34.37 -29.86
C ALA A 10 17.46 34.04 -28.56
N GLY A 11 16.14 34.15 -28.54
CA GLY A 11 15.30 33.68 -27.43
C GLY A 11 15.16 32.18 -27.45
N ALA A 12 15.83 31.49 -26.53
CA ALA A 12 15.62 30.06 -26.30
C ALA A 12 14.31 29.88 -25.51
N LEU A 13 13.26 29.43 -26.19
CA LEU A 13 11.99 29.06 -25.60
C LEU A 13 12.15 27.63 -25.03
N ALA A 14 12.43 27.50 -23.72
CA ALA A 14 12.46 26.25 -23.04
C ALA A 14 11.01 25.74 -22.82
N LEU A 15 10.56 24.78 -23.64
CA LEU A 15 9.34 24.03 -23.37
C LEU A 15 9.58 23.14 -22.14
N ALA A 16 9.09 23.59 -20.99
CA ALA A 16 8.95 22.73 -19.82
C ALA A 16 7.82 21.73 -20.09
N CYS A 17 8.16 20.51 -20.52
CA CYS A 17 7.23 19.40 -20.54
C CYS A 17 6.93 19.03 -19.09
N ALA A 18 5.87 19.59 -18.52
CA ALA A 18 5.27 19.10 -17.28
C ALA A 18 4.71 17.72 -17.59
N SER A 19 5.48 16.67 -17.29
CA SER A 19 5.00 15.31 -17.28
C SER A 19 4.05 15.17 -16.09
N CYS A 20 2.78 15.49 -16.30
CA CYS A 20 1.72 15.06 -15.39
C CYS A 20 1.62 13.54 -15.51
N THR A 21 2.29 12.80 -14.63
CA THR A 21 1.92 11.43 -14.34
C THR A 21 0.57 11.50 -13.65
N ALA A 22 -0.51 11.29 -14.41
CA ALA A 22 -1.83 11.10 -13.82
C ALA A 22 -1.72 9.92 -12.87
N GLU A 23 -1.85 10.17 -11.57
CA GLU A 23 -1.96 9.11 -10.58
C GLU A 23 -3.21 8.30 -10.95
N LYS A 24 -3.01 7.00 -11.15
CA LYS A 24 -4.07 6.09 -11.54
C LYS A 24 -5.02 5.99 -10.35
N GLU A 25 -6.25 6.43 -10.49
CA GLU A 25 -7.25 6.26 -9.44
C GLU A 25 -7.35 4.79 -9.04
N ALA A 26 -7.42 4.54 -7.74
CA ALA A 26 -7.57 3.19 -7.23
C ALA A 26 -8.92 2.61 -7.65
N ASN A 27 -8.91 1.36 -8.11
CA ASN A 27 -10.13 0.64 -8.44
C ASN A 27 -10.61 -0.14 -7.22
N TYR A 28 -11.73 0.28 -6.64
CA TYR A 28 -12.34 -0.37 -5.48
C TYR A 28 -13.34 -1.47 -5.84
N GLN A 29 -13.48 -1.79 -7.12
CA GLN A 29 -14.31 -2.89 -7.59
C GLN A 29 -13.58 -4.22 -7.46
N VAL A 30 -13.29 -4.60 -6.23
CA VAL A 30 -12.68 -5.89 -5.88
C VAL A 30 -13.75 -6.89 -5.46
N ILE A 31 -13.45 -8.18 -5.48
CA ILE A 31 -14.37 -9.25 -5.09
C ILE A 31 -13.77 -9.97 -3.86
N PRO A 32 -14.52 -10.05 -2.74
CA PRO A 32 -15.86 -9.47 -2.50
C PRO A 32 -15.83 -7.94 -2.43
N LEU A 33 -16.96 -7.31 -2.82
CA LEU A 33 -17.08 -5.86 -2.81
C LEU A 33 -17.05 -5.34 -1.36
N PRO A 34 -16.21 -4.32 -1.05
CA PRO A 34 -16.21 -3.69 0.26
C PRO A 34 -17.59 -3.08 0.57
N GLN A 35 -18.07 -3.24 1.81
CA GLN A 35 -19.35 -2.65 2.26
C GLN A 35 -19.24 -1.14 2.42
N GLU A 36 -18.06 -0.67 2.81
CA GLU A 36 -17.78 0.75 3.00
C GLU A 36 -16.36 1.07 2.52
N VAL A 37 -16.20 2.19 1.83
CA VAL A 37 -14.90 2.70 1.40
C VAL A 37 -14.81 4.18 1.79
N SER A 38 -13.84 4.52 2.64
CA SER A 38 -13.53 5.90 3.01
C SER A 38 -12.17 6.29 2.43
N LEU A 39 -12.14 7.35 1.63
CA LEU A 39 -10.92 7.85 1.00
C LEU A 39 -10.26 8.90 1.89
N THR A 40 -8.95 8.79 2.04
CA THR A 40 -8.12 9.82 2.65
C THR A 40 -7.37 10.59 1.56
N GLN A 41 -6.89 11.80 1.90
CA GLN A 41 -6.04 12.60 0.99
C GLN A 41 -4.54 12.30 1.18
N GLU A 42 -4.22 11.23 1.88
CA GLU A 42 -2.84 10.80 2.08
C GLU A 42 -2.29 10.12 0.83
N ASN A 43 -0.96 10.16 0.69
CA ASN A 43 -0.31 9.42 -0.38
C ASN A 43 -0.52 7.92 -0.20
N PRO A 44 -0.68 7.15 -1.29
CA PRO A 44 -0.84 5.71 -1.22
C PRO A 44 0.43 5.03 -0.71
N PHE A 45 0.27 3.89 -0.04
CA PHE A 45 1.39 3.01 0.27
C PHE A 45 2.04 2.50 -1.02
N LYS A 46 3.36 2.56 -1.09
CA LYS A 46 4.13 2.04 -2.23
C LYS A 46 4.74 0.69 -1.87
N LEU A 47 4.17 -0.37 -2.41
CA LEU A 47 4.74 -1.70 -2.29
C LEU A 47 6.13 -1.73 -2.93
N ASN A 48 7.12 -2.28 -2.22
CA ASN A 48 8.50 -2.37 -2.66
C ASN A 48 9.14 -3.69 -2.18
N GLU A 49 10.35 -3.97 -2.64
CA GLU A 49 11.07 -5.21 -2.33
C GLU A 49 11.42 -5.41 -0.84
N ASN A 50 11.42 -4.32 -0.05
CA ASN A 50 11.76 -4.35 1.38
C ASN A 50 10.54 -4.34 2.29
N VAL A 51 9.32 -4.48 1.74
CA VAL A 51 8.12 -4.54 2.56
C VAL A 51 8.15 -5.80 3.44
N LEU A 52 7.67 -5.65 4.68
CA LEU A 52 7.48 -6.77 5.61
C LEU A 52 6.00 -7.11 5.71
N ILE A 53 5.71 -8.37 6.01
CA ILE A 53 4.38 -8.79 6.46
C ILE A 53 4.50 -9.16 7.93
N ALA A 54 3.93 -8.32 8.79
CA ALA A 54 3.99 -8.51 10.24
C ALA A 54 2.70 -9.15 10.75
N TYR A 55 2.83 -10.02 11.75
CA TYR A 55 1.72 -10.69 12.41
C TYR A 55 2.01 -10.86 13.90
N PRO A 56 1.00 -10.91 14.79
CA PRO A 56 1.20 -11.12 16.21
C PRO A 56 1.94 -12.42 16.50
N GLU A 57 2.95 -12.39 17.37
CA GLU A 57 3.57 -13.60 17.89
C GLU A 57 2.53 -14.51 18.57
N ASN A 58 2.80 -15.82 18.60
CA ASN A 58 1.92 -16.83 19.17
C ASN A 58 0.57 -17.02 18.47
N ASN A 59 0.38 -16.50 17.24
CA ASN A 59 -0.79 -16.78 16.41
C ASN A 59 -0.38 -17.53 15.13
N ALA A 60 -0.44 -18.85 15.16
CA ALA A 60 -0.06 -19.70 14.04
C ALA A 60 -0.98 -19.55 12.81
N LEU A 61 -2.24 -19.15 12.99
CA LEU A 61 -3.15 -18.91 11.86
C LEU A 61 -2.82 -17.61 11.14
N LEU A 62 -2.50 -16.54 11.87
CA LEU A 62 -2.04 -15.30 11.27
C LEU A 62 -0.65 -15.44 10.64
N GLN A 63 0.22 -16.29 11.19
CA GLN A 63 1.47 -16.65 10.51
C GLN A 63 1.20 -17.25 9.14
N ARG A 64 0.30 -18.24 9.05
CA ARG A 64 -0.07 -18.85 7.76
C ARG A 64 -0.70 -17.86 6.80
N ASN A 65 -1.53 -16.94 7.29
CA ASN A 65 -2.08 -15.86 6.49
C ASN A 65 -0.97 -14.93 5.94
N ALA A 66 0.04 -14.62 6.75
CA ALA A 66 1.18 -13.81 6.34
C ALA A 66 2.04 -14.52 5.28
N GLU A 67 2.29 -15.80 5.44
CA GLU A 67 3.01 -16.63 4.46
C GLU A 67 2.25 -16.70 3.14
N PHE A 68 0.94 -16.92 3.19
CA PHE A 68 0.07 -16.91 2.01
C PHE A 68 0.10 -15.56 1.28
N LEU A 69 -0.01 -14.44 2.01
CA LEU A 69 0.07 -13.10 1.42
C LEU A 69 1.44 -12.84 0.77
N SER A 70 2.52 -13.31 1.40
CA SER A 70 3.87 -13.20 0.83
C SER A 70 3.98 -13.91 -0.53
N GLU A 71 3.48 -15.15 -0.61
CA GLU A 71 3.46 -15.91 -1.86
C GLU A 71 2.59 -15.22 -2.92
N TYR A 72 1.45 -14.65 -2.52
CA TYR A 72 0.54 -13.95 -3.42
C TYR A 72 1.17 -12.70 -4.02
N ILE A 73 1.84 -11.89 -3.19
CA ILE A 73 2.57 -10.71 -3.64
C ILE A 73 3.73 -11.12 -4.55
N GLN A 74 4.47 -12.18 -4.21
CA GLN A 74 5.57 -12.67 -5.02
C GLN A 74 5.11 -13.08 -6.43
N GLN A 75 4.00 -13.78 -6.53
CA GLN A 75 3.45 -14.19 -7.84
C GLN A 75 3.02 -12.99 -8.69
N ALA A 76 2.49 -11.94 -8.05
CA ALA A 76 1.98 -10.76 -8.75
C ALA A 76 3.07 -9.74 -9.14
N THR A 77 4.15 -9.63 -8.34
CA THR A 77 5.10 -8.52 -8.45
C THR A 77 6.57 -8.94 -8.59
N ASN A 78 6.90 -10.21 -8.36
CA ASN A 78 8.25 -10.75 -8.14
C ASN A 78 8.96 -10.22 -6.86
N TYR A 79 8.30 -9.41 -6.02
CA TYR A 79 8.80 -9.11 -4.68
C TYR A 79 8.50 -10.30 -3.77
N ALA A 80 9.43 -10.62 -2.86
CA ALA A 80 9.28 -11.70 -1.89
C ALA A 80 9.29 -11.12 -0.46
N PRO A 81 8.16 -10.55 0.01
CA PRO A 81 8.10 -9.96 1.34
C PRO A 81 8.43 -10.98 2.43
N LYS A 82 9.27 -10.58 3.38
CA LYS A 82 9.56 -11.43 4.54
C LYS A 82 8.43 -11.32 5.56
N THR A 83 8.10 -12.44 6.17
CA THR A 83 7.16 -12.46 7.29
C THR A 83 7.91 -12.25 8.62
N LYS A 84 7.28 -11.54 9.57
CA LYS A 84 7.85 -11.23 10.88
C LYS A 84 6.79 -11.34 11.97
N ALA A 85 7.05 -12.17 12.98
CA ALA A 85 6.28 -12.13 14.22
C ALA A 85 6.65 -10.86 15.02
N ILE A 86 5.64 -10.17 15.54
CA ILE A 86 5.79 -8.95 16.35
C ILE A 86 5.10 -9.09 17.70
N ALA A 87 5.70 -8.50 18.72
CA ALA A 87 5.11 -8.41 20.04
C ALA A 87 3.91 -7.45 20.07
N ALA A 88 3.04 -7.60 21.05
CA ALA A 88 1.91 -6.69 21.23
C ALA A 88 2.38 -5.24 21.40
N GLY A 89 1.84 -4.35 20.55
CA GLY A 89 2.19 -2.92 20.56
C GLY A 89 3.48 -2.55 19.80
N GLU A 90 4.20 -3.53 19.24
CA GLU A 90 5.36 -3.25 18.39
C GLU A 90 4.90 -2.56 17.09
N GLN A 91 5.51 -1.41 16.79
CA GLN A 91 5.24 -0.65 15.57
C GLN A 91 6.24 -1.01 14.47
N VAL A 92 5.74 -1.32 13.30
CA VAL A 92 6.57 -1.67 12.13
C VAL A 92 6.21 -0.74 10.98
N LYS A 93 7.22 -0.10 10.39
CA LYS A 93 7.07 0.75 9.20
C LYS A 93 7.40 -0.05 7.94
N ASN A 94 6.91 0.44 6.79
CA ASN A 94 7.06 -0.23 5.51
C ASN A 94 6.58 -1.68 5.58
N ALA A 95 5.39 -1.87 6.14
CA ALA A 95 4.86 -3.21 6.43
C ALA A 95 3.38 -3.33 6.10
N ILE A 96 2.96 -4.55 5.82
CA ILE A 96 1.57 -4.99 5.89
C ILE A 96 1.41 -5.69 7.22
N VAL A 97 0.59 -5.15 8.11
CA VAL A 97 0.38 -5.68 9.46
C VAL A 97 -0.96 -6.40 9.52
N LEU A 98 -0.91 -7.66 9.88
CA LEU A 98 -2.09 -8.49 10.12
C LEU A 98 -2.43 -8.45 11.61
N GLY A 99 -3.70 -8.23 11.95
CA GLY A 99 -4.13 -8.14 13.33
C GLY A 99 -5.54 -8.67 13.58
N LEU A 100 -5.90 -8.77 14.85
CA LEU A 100 -7.27 -9.08 15.26
C LEU A 100 -7.88 -7.88 15.96
N ASP A 101 -9.12 -7.58 15.61
CA ASP A 101 -9.94 -6.54 16.24
C ASP A 101 -11.30 -7.15 16.63
N PRO A 102 -11.50 -7.50 17.90
CA PRO A 102 -12.74 -8.11 18.37
C PRO A 102 -13.95 -7.16 18.33
N SER A 103 -13.74 -5.86 18.09
CA SER A 103 -14.83 -4.88 17.93
C SER A 103 -15.55 -4.99 16.58
N ILE A 104 -14.95 -5.63 15.60
CA ILE A 104 -15.56 -5.90 14.29
C ILE A 104 -16.75 -6.86 14.50
N ALA A 105 -17.95 -6.45 14.10
CA ALA A 105 -19.18 -7.17 14.46
C ALA A 105 -19.35 -8.56 13.82
N ASN A 106 -18.75 -8.78 12.63
CA ASN A 106 -18.87 -10.03 11.89
C ASN A 106 -17.58 -10.84 11.99
N LYS A 107 -17.69 -12.13 12.32
CA LYS A 107 -16.53 -13.05 12.43
C LYS A 107 -15.70 -13.15 11.14
N GLU A 108 -16.32 -12.96 10.01
CA GLU A 108 -15.67 -12.92 8.69
C GLU A 108 -15.38 -11.48 8.24
N GLY A 109 -15.74 -10.49 9.07
CA GLY A 109 -15.51 -9.08 8.80
C GLY A 109 -14.03 -8.69 8.94
N TYR A 110 -13.65 -7.72 8.13
CA TYR A 110 -12.31 -7.12 8.21
C TYR A 110 -12.37 -5.62 7.98
N VAL A 111 -11.33 -4.94 8.43
CA VAL A 111 -11.03 -3.54 8.14
C VAL A 111 -9.63 -3.47 7.55
N LEU A 112 -9.51 -2.88 6.36
CA LEU A 112 -8.24 -2.60 5.71
C LEU A 112 -8.00 -1.10 5.74
N THR A 113 -6.86 -0.69 6.30
CA THR A 113 -6.45 0.72 6.36
C THR A 113 -5.10 0.87 5.67
N THR A 114 -5.02 1.83 4.75
CA THR A 114 -3.78 2.16 4.05
C THR A 114 -3.31 3.54 4.44
N THR A 115 -2.02 3.65 4.79
CA THR A 115 -1.32 4.91 5.04
C THR A 115 -0.03 4.94 4.22
N PRO A 116 0.65 6.08 4.08
CA PRO A 116 1.96 6.11 3.41
C PRO A 116 3.02 5.18 4.03
N GLU A 117 2.86 4.81 5.30
CA GLU A 117 3.81 4.01 6.08
C GLU A 117 3.56 2.50 6.00
N GLY A 118 2.35 2.09 5.59
CA GLY A 118 1.99 0.68 5.52
C GLY A 118 0.50 0.42 5.34
N ILE A 119 0.15 -0.86 5.40
CA ILE A 119 -1.23 -1.36 5.35
C ILE A 119 -1.51 -2.13 6.62
N ASN A 120 -2.68 -1.90 7.23
CA ASN A 120 -3.18 -2.72 8.33
C ASN A 120 -4.40 -3.49 7.86
N ILE A 121 -4.42 -4.80 8.11
CA ILE A 121 -5.54 -5.69 7.83
C ILE A 121 -5.95 -6.32 9.16
N ASN A 122 -7.07 -5.86 9.71
CA ASN A 122 -7.60 -6.35 10.97
C ASN A 122 -8.90 -7.12 10.73
N GLY A 123 -9.01 -8.34 11.22
CA GLY A 123 -10.24 -9.13 11.19
C GLY A 123 -10.80 -9.33 12.60
N GLN A 124 -12.10 -9.65 12.72
CA GLN A 124 -12.59 -10.13 14.02
C GLN A 124 -11.94 -11.46 14.39
N THR A 125 -11.70 -12.30 13.38
CA THR A 125 -10.99 -13.57 13.49
C THR A 125 -9.93 -13.67 12.40
N GLU A 126 -9.11 -14.71 12.46
CA GLU A 126 -8.11 -14.99 11.42
C GLU A 126 -8.74 -15.22 10.04
N ASN A 127 -9.99 -15.73 9.98
CA ASN A 127 -10.75 -15.85 8.74
C ASN A 127 -11.10 -14.48 8.19
N GLY A 128 -11.49 -13.52 9.02
CA GLY A 128 -11.72 -12.13 8.60
C GLY A 128 -10.45 -11.52 8.00
N VAL A 129 -9.29 -11.73 8.63
CA VAL A 129 -7.99 -11.30 8.07
C VAL A 129 -7.72 -11.95 6.72
N PHE A 130 -8.00 -13.24 6.58
CA PHE A 130 -7.83 -13.95 5.31
C PHE A 130 -8.70 -13.34 4.19
N TYR A 131 -9.94 -12.96 4.49
CA TYR A 131 -10.79 -12.26 3.50
C TYR A 131 -10.25 -10.86 3.16
N GLY A 132 -9.68 -10.16 4.14
CA GLY A 132 -9.02 -8.87 3.89
C GLY A 132 -7.77 -8.97 3.00
N ILE A 133 -7.12 -10.14 2.96
CA ILE A 133 -5.96 -10.43 2.10
C ILE A 133 -6.39 -10.64 0.65
N GLN A 134 -7.56 -11.20 0.40
CA GLN A 134 -8.08 -11.46 -0.96
C GLN A 134 -8.41 -10.18 -1.73
#